data_2928c0eec8a633baa4bc6c2742421feb
#
_entry.id   2928c0eec8a633baa4bc6c2742421feb
#
_cell.length_a   1.000
_cell.length_b   1.000
_cell.length_c   1.000
_cell.angle_alpha   90.00
_cell.angle_beta   90.00
_cell.angle_gamma   90.00
#
_symmetry.space_group_name_H-M   'P 1'
#
loop_
_entity.id
_entity.type
_entity.pdbx_description
1 polymer ?
#
loop_
_entity_poly.entity_id
_entity_poly.type
_entity_poly.pdbx_seq_one_letter_code
_entity_poly.pdbx_strand_id
1 'polypeptide(L)'
;MKKSLVLLFLIAIIVYSSGFKVEEKKLEEPVPFPEGYRAWKHVKSGYIGPESIGFTLFGGFHHIYANELAIQGYTKGTFPEGSVLVFDVISAKESKGVIEESSRSVVDVMVKDSSRYAATDGWGFERFKGDSNTERILDANFRSACVNCHKKNKDFVFSEYRK
;
A
#
# COMPACT_ATOMS: atom_id res chain seq x y z
N MET A 1 38.96 -21.48 -75.68
CA MET A 1 39.39 -20.83 -74.42
C MET A 1 38.16 -20.15 -73.84
N LYS A 2 37.46 -20.78 -72.89
CA LYS A 2 36.22 -20.25 -72.27
C LYS A 2 36.56 -19.82 -70.85
N LYS A 3 36.45 -18.50 -70.58
CA LYS A 3 36.64 -17.92 -69.25
C LYS A 3 35.34 -18.08 -68.48
N SER A 4 35.27 -18.92 -67.46
CA SER A 4 34.18 -19.01 -66.52
C SER A 4 34.24 -17.85 -65.51
N LEU A 5 33.18 -17.04 -65.54
CA LEU A 5 32.98 -15.97 -64.56
C LEU A 5 32.23 -16.56 -63.33
N VAL A 6 32.93 -16.69 -62.24
CA VAL A 6 32.29 -17.11 -60.95
C VAL A 6 31.73 -15.88 -60.26
N LEU A 7 30.42 -15.78 -60.23
CA LEU A 7 29.68 -14.69 -59.55
C LEU A 7 29.50 -15.09 -58.08
N LEU A 8 30.26 -14.46 -57.19
CA LEU A 8 30.11 -14.61 -55.73
C LEU A 8 28.92 -13.77 -55.23
N PHE A 9 27.84 -14.45 -54.91
CA PHE A 9 26.70 -13.83 -54.19
C PHE A 9 27.05 -13.71 -52.70
N LEU A 10 27.41 -12.55 -52.24
CA LEU A 10 27.51 -12.20 -50.83
C LEU A 10 26.08 -11.96 -50.29
N ILE A 11 25.49 -12.93 -49.63
CA ILE A 11 24.25 -12.78 -48.89
C ILE A 11 24.58 -12.10 -47.55
N ALA A 12 24.30 -10.79 -47.46
CA ALA A 12 24.35 -10.06 -46.19
C ALA A 12 23.15 -10.47 -45.34
N ILE A 13 23.37 -11.34 -44.36
CA ILE A 13 22.36 -11.64 -43.31
C ILE A 13 22.31 -10.45 -42.36
N ILE A 14 21.32 -9.58 -42.56
CA ILE A 14 20.99 -8.55 -41.56
C ILE A 14 20.28 -9.25 -40.40
N VAL A 15 21.04 -9.54 -39.34
CA VAL A 15 20.46 -9.99 -38.09
C VAL A 15 19.74 -8.79 -37.44
N TYR A 16 18.44 -8.72 -37.62
CA TYR A 16 17.59 -7.80 -36.91
C TYR A 16 17.53 -8.28 -35.44
N SER A 17 18.41 -7.80 -34.61
CA SER A 17 18.33 -7.99 -33.16
C SER A 17 17.21 -7.11 -32.64
N SER A 18 15.99 -7.62 -32.67
CA SER A 18 14.89 -7.08 -31.87
C SER A 18 15.29 -7.22 -30.41
N GLY A 19 15.90 -6.17 -29.87
CA GLY A 19 16.19 -6.11 -28.44
C GLY A 19 14.87 -6.16 -27.67
N PHE A 20 14.53 -7.35 -27.18
CA PHE A 20 13.52 -7.49 -26.12
C PHE A 20 14.05 -6.68 -24.93
N LYS A 21 13.56 -5.43 -24.78
CA LYS A 21 13.67 -4.75 -23.50
C LYS A 21 12.83 -5.54 -22.52
N VAL A 22 13.48 -6.40 -21.74
CA VAL A 22 12.89 -6.89 -20.49
C VAL A 22 12.72 -5.65 -19.62
N GLU A 23 11.51 -5.14 -19.56
CA GLU A 23 11.15 -4.09 -18.63
C GLU A 23 11.35 -4.72 -17.23
N GLU A 24 12.48 -4.39 -16.57
CA GLU A 24 12.70 -4.78 -15.19
C GLU A 24 11.51 -4.24 -14.42
N LYS A 25 10.65 -5.15 -13.94
CA LYS A 25 9.57 -4.83 -13.02
C LYS A 25 10.22 -4.15 -11.82
N LYS A 26 10.20 -2.81 -11.81
CA LYS A 26 10.72 -2.01 -10.70
C LYS A 26 10.06 -2.56 -9.43
N LEU A 27 10.85 -3.17 -8.57
CA LEU A 27 10.36 -3.64 -7.28
C LEU A 27 9.76 -2.42 -6.58
N GLU A 28 8.48 -2.51 -6.24
CA GLU A 28 7.82 -1.45 -5.49
C GLU A 28 8.62 -1.24 -4.19
N GLU A 29 9.15 -0.05 -4.02
CA GLU A 29 9.83 0.28 -2.77
C GLU A 29 8.86 0.15 -1.60
N PRO A 30 9.27 -0.47 -0.48
CA PRO A 30 8.39 -0.68 0.64
C PRO A 30 7.92 0.66 1.24
N VAL A 31 6.65 0.73 1.64
CA VAL A 31 6.09 1.90 2.34
C VAL A 31 6.87 2.11 3.64
N PRO A 32 7.40 3.32 3.93
CA PRO A 32 8.13 3.59 5.16
C PRO A 32 7.20 3.59 6.38
N PHE A 33 7.73 3.26 7.56
CA PHE A 33 7.01 3.47 8.81
C PHE A 33 6.82 4.99 9.05
N PRO A 34 5.61 5.43 9.39
CA PRO A 34 5.31 6.85 9.56
C PRO A 34 5.70 7.33 10.97
N GLU A 35 6.97 7.61 11.19
CA GLU A 35 7.48 8.04 12.49
C GLU A 35 6.67 9.20 13.07
N GLY A 36 6.35 9.14 14.35
CA GLY A 36 5.63 10.20 15.06
C GLY A 36 4.15 10.36 14.67
N TYR A 37 3.55 9.43 13.94
CA TYR A 37 2.17 9.54 13.44
C TYR A 37 1.12 9.79 14.53
N ARG A 38 1.37 9.39 15.76
CA ARG A 38 0.44 9.62 16.89
C ARG A 38 0.31 11.11 17.28
N ALA A 39 1.21 11.96 16.80
CA ALA A 39 1.09 13.42 16.92
C ALA A 39 0.31 14.05 15.74
N TRP A 40 -0.09 13.29 14.74
CA TRP A 40 -0.86 13.77 13.60
C TRP A 40 -2.33 13.98 13.94
N LYS A 41 -3.10 14.46 12.97
CA LYS A 41 -4.54 14.63 13.15
C LYS A 41 -5.21 13.26 13.31
N HIS A 42 -5.91 13.11 14.41
CA HIS A 42 -6.82 11.98 14.62
C HIS A 42 -8.06 12.16 13.74
N VAL A 43 -8.37 11.14 12.95
CA VAL A 43 -9.51 11.15 12.00
C VAL A 43 -10.73 10.49 12.62
N LYS A 44 -10.55 9.27 13.12
CA LYS A 44 -11.64 8.44 13.64
C LYS A 44 -11.08 7.35 14.56
N SER A 45 -11.87 6.96 15.55
CA SER A 45 -11.70 5.72 16.31
C SER A 45 -12.90 4.80 16.12
N GLY A 46 -12.70 3.51 16.33
CA GLY A 46 -13.75 2.51 16.37
C GLY A 46 -13.31 1.27 17.14
N TYR A 47 -14.25 0.36 17.31
CA TYR A 47 -14.03 -0.93 17.93
C TYR A 47 -14.57 -2.01 16.99
N ILE A 48 -13.76 -3.03 16.72
CA ILE A 48 -14.14 -4.21 15.94
C ILE A 48 -14.26 -5.37 16.92
N GLY A 49 -15.50 -5.74 17.22
CA GLY A 49 -15.82 -6.81 18.15
C GLY A 49 -15.76 -8.20 17.53
N PRO A 50 -15.83 -9.27 18.35
CA PRO A 50 -15.66 -10.65 17.91
C PRO A 50 -16.70 -11.13 16.89
N GLU A 51 -17.86 -10.51 16.83
CA GLU A 51 -18.90 -10.83 15.84
C GLU A 51 -18.60 -10.30 14.42
N SER A 52 -17.58 -9.45 14.29
CA SER A 52 -17.19 -8.88 12.99
C SER A 52 -16.38 -9.89 12.17
N ILE A 53 -16.69 -9.99 10.87
CA ILE A 53 -15.88 -10.78 9.91
C ILE A 53 -14.44 -10.26 9.81
N GLY A 54 -14.19 -9.01 10.18
CA GLY A 54 -12.86 -8.40 10.22
C GLY A 54 -12.08 -8.64 11.50
N PHE A 55 -12.68 -9.30 12.51
CA PHE A 55 -12.09 -9.44 13.85
C PHE A 55 -10.71 -10.08 13.85
N THR A 56 -10.52 -11.16 13.09
CA THR A 56 -9.24 -11.89 13.03
C THR A 56 -8.07 -10.99 12.56
N LEU A 57 -8.34 -9.99 11.73
CA LEU A 57 -7.32 -9.12 11.14
C LEU A 57 -7.18 -7.78 11.86
N PHE A 58 -8.27 -7.28 12.45
CA PHE A 58 -8.40 -5.90 12.93
C PHE A 58 -9.14 -5.80 14.26
N GLY A 59 -9.31 -6.92 14.98
CA GLY A 59 -10.08 -6.96 16.22
C GLY A 59 -9.50 -6.08 17.32
N GLY A 60 -10.38 -5.42 18.09
CA GLY A 60 -10.04 -4.47 19.12
C GLY A 60 -10.31 -3.02 18.70
N PHE A 61 -9.65 -2.11 19.38
CA PHE A 61 -9.72 -0.69 19.05
C PHE A 61 -8.88 -0.37 17.81
N HIS A 62 -9.32 0.61 17.04
CA HIS A 62 -8.51 1.19 16.00
C HIS A 62 -8.61 2.71 16.00
N HIS A 63 -7.49 3.35 15.73
CA HIS A 63 -7.39 4.80 15.57
C HIS A 63 -6.83 5.12 14.20
N ILE A 64 -7.47 6.04 13.50
CA ILE A 64 -7.00 6.50 12.19
C ILE A 64 -6.34 7.86 12.38
N TYR A 65 -5.09 7.96 11.93
CA TYR A 65 -4.34 9.20 11.89
C TYR A 65 -4.02 9.58 10.44
N ALA A 66 -3.94 10.88 10.20
CA ALA A 66 -3.67 11.43 8.87
C ALA A 66 -2.64 12.57 8.96
N ASN A 67 -1.69 12.58 8.03
CA ASN A 67 -0.81 13.74 7.88
C ASN A 67 -1.58 14.94 7.28
N GLU A 68 -0.96 16.11 7.25
CA GLU A 68 -1.62 17.34 6.77
C GLU A 68 -2.10 17.24 5.32
N LEU A 69 -1.37 16.51 4.45
CA LEU A 69 -1.78 16.29 3.06
C LEU A 69 -3.03 15.39 2.99
N ALA A 70 -3.10 14.35 3.78
CA ALA A 70 -4.27 13.48 3.83
C ALA A 70 -5.50 14.22 4.40
N ILE A 71 -5.33 15.13 5.36
CA ILE A 71 -6.44 15.99 5.85
C ILE A 71 -6.99 16.88 4.72
N GLN A 72 -6.14 17.39 3.84
CA GLN A 72 -6.60 18.11 2.64
C GLN A 72 -7.40 17.20 1.73
N GLY A 73 -6.98 15.92 1.59
CA GLY A 73 -7.68 14.90 0.82
C GLY A 73 -9.11 14.67 1.32
N TYR A 74 -9.32 14.53 2.61
CA TYR A 74 -10.67 14.43 3.20
C TYR A 74 -11.55 15.63 2.88
N THR A 75 -10.97 16.83 2.83
CA THR A 75 -11.73 18.05 2.53
C THR A 75 -12.09 18.15 1.05
N LYS A 76 -11.16 17.76 0.15
CA LYS A 76 -11.32 17.86 -1.31
C LYS A 76 -12.02 16.64 -1.93
N GLY A 77 -12.00 15.50 -1.22
CA GLY A 77 -12.51 14.22 -1.70
C GLY A 77 -11.58 13.47 -2.67
N THR A 78 -10.33 13.93 -2.80
CA THR A 78 -9.21 13.27 -3.49
C THR A 78 -7.93 13.54 -2.73
N PHE A 79 -7.12 12.50 -2.54
CA PHE A 79 -5.92 12.58 -1.72
C PHE A 79 -4.71 12.98 -2.57
N PRO A 80 -4.03 14.09 -2.24
CA PRO A 80 -2.84 14.52 -2.98
C PRO A 80 -1.66 13.58 -2.74
N GLU A 81 -0.67 13.63 -3.64
CA GLU A 81 0.60 12.94 -3.49
C GLU A 81 1.27 13.26 -2.15
N GLY A 82 1.85 12.25 -1.51
CA GLY A 82 2.40 12.36 -0.16
C GLY A 82 1.38 12.27 0.98
N SER A 83 0.09 12.03 0.68
CA SER A 83 -0.90 11.70 1.71
C SER A 83 -0.52 10.41 2.41
N VAL A 84 -0.56 10.41 3.75
CA VAL A 84 -0.33 9.22 4.57
C VAL A 84 -1.48 9.04 5.54
N LEU A 85 -2.03 7.83 5.54
CA LEU A 85 -3.05 7.38 6.48
C LEU A 85 -2.50 6.22 7.30
N VAL A 86 -2.74 6.25 8.60
CA VAL A 86 -2.34 5.21 9.53
C VAL A 86 -3.56 4.63 10.21
N PHE A 87 -3.70 3.31 10.19
CA PHE A 87 -4.71 2.57 10.92
C PHE A 87 -4.01 1.79 12.04
N ASP A 88 -4.03 2.35 13.25
CA ASP A 88 -3.38 1.83 14.45
C ASP A 88 -4.35 0.90 15.17
N VAL A 89 -4.07 -0.41 15.20
CA VAL A 89 -4.93 -1.43 15.78
C VAL A 89 -4.38 -1.89 17.13
N ILE A 90 -5.21 -1.79 18.15
CA ILE A 90 -4.86 -2.10 19.53
C ILE A 90 -5.83 -3.15 20.06
N SER A 91 -5.29 -4.25 20.57
CA SER A 91 -6.10 -5.31 21.19
C SER A 91 -6.94 -4.76 22.33
N ALA A 92 -8.13 -5.31 22.50
CA ALA A 92 -9.01 -4.97 23.60
C ALA A 92 -8.87 -5.97 24.76
N LYS A 93 -8.95 -5.45 25.97
CA LYS A 93 -9.05 -6.24 27.22
C LYS A 93 -10.34 -5.86 27.93
N GLU A 94 -11.17 -6.86 28.20
CA GLU A 94 -12.39 -6.67 28.98
C GLU A 94 -12.20 -7.13 30.41
N SER A 95 -12.64 -6.32 31.37
CA SER A 95 -12.70 -6.66 32.77
C SER A 95 -13.84 -5.90 33.45
N LYS A 96 -14.72 -6.64 34.14
CA LYS A 96 -15.83 -6.09 34.94
C LYS A 96 -16.72 -5.09 34.16
N GLY A 97 -16.96 -5.36 32.87
CA GLY A 97 -17.80 -4.51 32.00
C GLY A 97 -17.08 -3.27 31.44
N VAL A 98 -15.77 -3.15 31.66
CA VAL A 98 -14.93 -2.12 31.05
C VAL A 98 -14.09 -2.75 29.97
N ILE A 99 -14.06 -2.14 28.78
CA ILE A 99 -13.22 -2.53 27.66
C ILE A 99 -12.14 -1.48 27.50
N GLU A 100 -10.88 -1.88 27.64
CA GLU A 100 -9.71 -1.00 27.59
C GLU A 100 -8.75 -1.42 26.48
N GLU A 101 -7.94 -0.48 26.01
CA GLU A 101 -6.81 -0.78 25.14
C GLU A 101 -5.77 -1.64 25.87
N SER A 102 -5.20 -2.60 25.13
CA SER A 102 -4.13 -3.47 25.61
C SER A 102 -2.88 -3.27 24.73
N SER A 103 -2.28 -4.36 24.25
CA SER A 103 -1.11 -4.29 23.36
C SER A 103 -1.50 -3.89 21.93
N ARG A 104 -0.63 -3.15 21.24
CA ARG A 104 -0.80 -2.90 19.82
C ARG A 104 -0.68 -4.20 19.02
N SER A 105 -1.65 -4.44 18.15
CA SER A 105 -1.65 -5.59 17.25
C SER A 105 -0.85 -5.32 16.00
N VAL A 106 -1.20 -4.25 15.28
CA VAL A 106 -0.55 -3.86 14.02
C VAL A 106 -0.67 -2.36 13.78
N VAL A 107 0.22 -1.84 12.94
CA VAL A 107 0.11 -0.52 12.34
C VAL A 107 0.01 -0.70 10.82
N ASP A 108 -1.16 -0.43 10.25
CA ASP A 108 -1.37 -0.41 8.81
C ASP A 108 -1.15 0.99 8.26
N VAL A 109 -0.44 1.08 7.16
CA VAL A 109 -0.06 2.34 6.54
C VAL A 109 -0.47 2.36 5.09
N MET A 110 -1.10 3.45 4.66
CA MET A 110 -1.36 3.78 3.26
C MET A 110 -0.63 5.06 2.89
N VAL A 111 0.08 5.04 1.77
CA VAL A 111 0.80 6.21 1.23
C VAL A 111 0.38 6.46 -0.21
N LYS A 112 0.03 7.70 -0.55
CA LYS A 112 -0.22 8.11 -1.93
C LYS A 112 1.08 8.53 -2.58
N ASP A 113 1.51 7.75 -3.58
CA ASP A 113 2.68 8.03 -4.42
C ASP A 113 2.49 7.34 -5.77
N SER A 114 1.97 8.08 -6.73
CA SER A 114 1.63 7.55 -8.06
C SER A 114 2.86 7.12 -8.86
N SER A 115 4.03 7.65 -8.54
CA SER A 115 5.29 7.27 -9.20
C SER A 115 5.81 5.90 -8.74
N ARG A 116 5.56 5.55 -7.48
CA ARG A 116 6.02 4.30 -6.86
C ARG A 116 4.97 3.19 -6.96
N TYR A 117 3.70 3.53 -6.84
CA TYR A 117 2.59 2.57 -6.71
C TYR A 117 1.58 2.67 -7.87
N ALA A 118 2.07 2.87 -9.09
CA ALA A 118 1.22 3.00 -10.29
C ALA A 118 0.26 1.82 -10.51
N ALA A 119 0.68 0.60 -10.15
CA ALA A 119 -0.14 -0.61 -10.28
C ALA A 119 -1.35 -0.66 -9.33
N THR A 120 -1.41 0.22 -8.35
CA THR A 120 -2.45 0.31 -7.33
C THR A 120 -3.07 1.71 -7.26
N ASP A 121 -3.22 2.36 -8.42
CA ASP A 121 -3.75 3.71 -8.56
C ASP A 121 -3.02 4.74 -7.65
N GLY A 122 -1.73 4.52 -7.43
CA GLY A 122 -0.86 5.38 -6.64
C GLY A 122 -0.88 5.13 -5.14
N TRP A 123 -1.54 4.09 -4.65
CA TRP A 123 -1.56 3.78 -3.23
C TRP A 123 -0.64 2.62 -2.85
N GLY A 124 0.36 2.90 -2.02
CA GLY A 124 1.18 1.90 -1.34
C GLY A 124 0.54 1.44 -0.04
N PHE A 125 0.70 0.15 0.29
CA PHE A 125 0.17 -0.47 1.51
C PHE A 125 1.29 -1.19 2.25
N GLU A 126 1.32 -1.05 3.57
CA GLU A 126 2.23 -1.81 4.42
C GLU A 126 1.58 -2.10 5.78
N ARG A 127 2.03 -3.18 6.43
CA ARG A 127 1.63 -3.58 7.77
C ARG A 127 2.84 -3.87 8.64
N PHE A 128 2.90 -3.20 9.77
CA PHE A 128 3.93 -3.40 10.78
C PHE A 128 3.35 -4.13 11.98
N LYS A 129 4.12 -5.03 12.57
CA LYS A 129 3.69 -5.85 13.70
C LYS A 129 3.88 -5.14 15.03
N GLY A 130 2.83 -5.07 15.82
CA GLY A 130 2.87 -4.52 17.17
C GLY A 130 3.49 -3.11 17.20
N ASP A 131 4.45 -2.91 18.08
CA ASP A 131 5.18 -1.63 18.23
C ASP A 131 6.44 -1.54 17.36
N SER A 132 6.68 -2.53 16.49
CA SER A 132 7.85 -2.53 15.61
C SER A 132 7.68 -1.54 14.46
N ASN A 133 8.72 -0.74 14.19
CA ASN A 133 8.78 0.13 13.01
C ASN A 133 9.54 -0.52 11.84
N THR A 134 10.02 -1.76 11.99
CA THR A 134 10.81 -2.49 10.99
C THR A 134 10.24 -3.86 10.63
N GLU A 135 9.53 -4.54 11.54
CA GLU A 135 8.95 -5.87 11.28
C GLU A 135 7.70 -5.75 10.40
N ARG A 136 7.89 -6.01 9.10
CA ARG A 136 6.83 -5.97 8.08
C ARG A 136 6.20 -7.33 7.95
N ILE A 137 4.87 -7.40 7.97
CA ILE A 137 4.12 -8.65 7.91
C ILE A 137 3.09 -8.69 6.78
N LEU A 138 3.18 -7.75 5.83
CA LEU A 138 2.32 -7.71 4.65
C LEU A 138 2.99 -8.44 3.49
N ASP A 139 2.60 -9.69 3.24
CA ASP A 139 3.01 -10.42 2.04
C ASP A 139 2.27 -9.95 0.78
N ALA A 140 2.70 -10.44 -0.39
CA ALA A 140 2.12 -10.03 -1.68
C ALA A 140 0.64 -10.39 -1.83
N ASN A 141 0.19 -11.54 -1.30
CA ASN A 141 -1.19 -11.99 -1.38
C ASN A 141 -2.09 -11.12 -0.49
N PHE A 142 -1.64 -10.85 0.72
CA PHE A 142 -2.38 -10.01 1.65
C PHE A 142 -2.43 -8.56 1.17
N ARG A 143 -1.33 -8.03 0.59
CA ARG A 143 -1.33 -6.71 -0.06
C ARG A 143 -2.37 -6.63 -1.17
N SER A 144 -2.47 -7.64 -2.02
CA SER A 144 -3.49 -7.71 -3.07
C SER A 144 -4.92 -7.71 -2.51
N ALA A 145 -5.14 -8.37 -1.37
CA ALA A 145 -6.43 -8.33 -0.68
C ALA A 145 -6.77 -6.93 -0.15
N CYS A 146 -5.79 -6.21 0.43
CA CYS A 146 -5.97 -4.82 0.86
C CYS A 146 -6.37 -3.93 -0.32
N VAL A 147 -5.63 -3.97 -1.42
CA VAL A 147 -5.92 -3.22 -2.65
C VAL A 147 -7.32 -3.54 -3.17
N ASN A 148 -7.69 -4.82 -3.27
CA ASN A 148 -8.98 -5.26 -3.78
C ASN A 148 -10.17 -4.81 -2.93
N CYS A 149 -9.98 -4.69 -1.62
CA CYS A 149 -10.97 -4.17 -0.71
C CYS A 149 -11.07 -2.63 -0.83
N HIS A 150 -9.93 -1.93 -0.75
CA HIS A 150 -9.85 -0.49 -0.73
C HIS A 150 -10.31 0.18 -2.04
N LYS A 151 -10.00 -0.40 -3.21
CA LYS A 151 -10.40 0.14 -4.53
C LYS A 151 -11.92 0.29 -4.74
N LYS A 152 -12.74 -0.33 -3.88
CA LYS A 152 -14.20 -0.19 -3.92
C LYS A 152 -14.68 1.15 -3.37
N ASN A 153 -13.81 1.90 -2.73
CA ASN A 153 -14.12 3.20 -2.13
C ASN A 153 -13.50 4.33 -2.95
N LYS A 154 -14.10 5.49 -2.84
CA LYS A 154 -13.59 6.69 -3.49
C LYS A 154 -12.16 6.96 -3.03
N ASP A 155 -11.25 7.06 -3.99
CA ASP A 155 -9.81 7.22 -3.78
C ASP A 155 -9.25 6.27 -2.68
N PHE A 156 -9.71 5.01 -2.67
CA PHE A 156 -9.26 3.93 -1.77
C PHE A 156 -9.50 4.15 -0.27
N VAL A 157 -10.22 5.19 0.15
CA VAL A 157 -10.35 5.54 1.58
C VAL A 157 -11.75 5.27 2.12
N PHE A 158 -11.83 4.47 3.20
CA PHE A 158 -13.09 4.12 3.88
C PHE A 158 -13.56 5.17 4.88
N SER A 159 -12.61 5.85 5.50
CA SER A 159 -12.90 6.74 6.62
C SER A 159 -13.37 8.11 6.16
N GLU A 160 -14.13 8.76 7.02
CA GLU A 160 -14.54 10.15 6.88
C GLU A 160 -13.97 10.97 8.03
N TYR A 161 -13.48 12.15 7.73
CA TYR A 161 -13.00 13.09 8.73
C TYR A 161 -14.13 13.99 9.21
N ARG A 162 -14.40 13.97 10.51
CA ARG A 162 -15.32 14.91 11.15
C ARG A 162 -14.54 16.11 11.65
N LYS A 163 -15.00 17.31 11.28
CA LYS A 163 -14.46 18.57 11.79
C LYS A 163 -14.94 18.83 13.21
#